data_ab9b98dafefb74f133e86a5dd7ac7d38
#
_entry.id   ab9b98dafefb74f133e86a5dd7ac7d38
#
_cell.length_a   1.000
_cell.length_b   1.000
_cell.length_c   1.000
_cell.angle_alpha   90.00
_cell.angle_beta   90.00
_cell.angle_gamma   90.00
#
_symmetry.space_group_name_H-M   'P 1'
#
loop_
_entity.id
_entity.type
_entity.pdbx_description
1 polymer ?
#
loop_
_entity_poly.entity_id
_entity_poly.type
_entity_poly.pdbx_seq_one_letter_code
_entity_poly.pdbx_strand_id
1 'polypeptide(L)'
;HYIRSMPGYKDWLSEKAAMYNPDIPVSDTPWGQIILEHAETVLRHCLAQAKYMEHYCLEHDAADYREVFAEDVLILRELLRLCENEGWNRLRTALMTLKFPNLPSSKRVSANDQMITEEVKAARESYKNDIKKSSGKYLAKLFDASEEDFCEDIADLYPKVKRLFDLVMEYDRVFSEKKRARKVVDFADMEQFTLSVLTERDGMGNFIPTPAAKDLAKRFDYILVDECQDTNRAQETIFSAISNGGNLFFVGDVKQSIYRFRQAM
;
A
#
# COMPACT_ATOMS: atom_id res chain seq x y z
N HIS A 1 0.29 -24.79 2.62
CA HIS A 1 -0.60 -24.51 1.48
C HIS A 1 -0.52 -23.07 1.02
N TYR A 2 -0.66 -22.10 1.91
CA TYR A 2 -0.69 -20.65 1.57
C TYR A 2 0.46 -20.22 0.64
N ILE A 3 1.69 -20.50 0.98
CA ILE A 3 2.84 -20.09 0.16
C ILE A 3 2.88 -20.80 -1.21
N ARG A 4 2.40 -22.04 -1.31
CA ARG A 4 2.43 -22.84 -2.54
C ARG A 4 1.34 -22.47 -3.54
N SER A 5 0.37 -21.64 -3.15
CA SER A 5 -0.59 -21.00 -4.08
C SER A 5 -0.03 -19.75 -4.77
N MET A 6 1.24 -19.40 -4.49
CA MET A 6 1.95 -18.32 -5.16
C MET A 6 2.88 -18.85 -6.22
N PRO A 7 2.88 -18.29 -7.45
CA PRO A 7 3.91 -18.61 -8.43
C PRO A 7 5.29 -18.21 -7.91
N GLY A 8 6.29 -19.09 -8.04
CA GLY A 8 7.64 -18.79 -7.57
C GLY A 8 7.76 -18.53 -6.06
N TYR A 9 6.95 -19.22 -5.24
CA TYR A 9 6.83 -18.99 -3.80
C TYR A 9 8.15 -18.99 -3.02
N LYS A 10 9.18 -19.68 -3.51
CA LYS A 10 10.50 -19.72 -2.85
C LYS A 10 11.20 -18.37 -2.95
N ASP A 11 11.20 -17.79 -4.14
CA ASP A 11 11.76 -16.45 -4.36
C ASP A 11 10.94 -15.41 -3.62
N TRP A 12 9.60 -15.51 -3.70
CA TRP A 12 8.68 -14.65 -2.98
C TRP A 12 8.93 -14.63 -1.46
N LEU A 13 9.17 -15.81 -0.83
CA LEU A 13 9.53 -15.88 0.58
C LEU A 13 10.85 -15.18 0.89
N SER A 14 11.85 -15.36 0.03
CA SER A 14 13.16 -14.73 0.19
C SER A 14 13.07 -13.20 0.04
N GLU A 15 12.31 -12.73 -0.94
CA GLU A 15 12.02 -11.31 -1.15
C GLU A 15 11.28 -10.71 0.07
N LYS A 16 10.26 -11.43 0.59
CA LYS A 16 9.54 -10.98 1.78
C LYS A 16 10.42 -10.95 3.03
N ALA A 17 11.35 -11.91 3.18
CA ALA A 17 12.32 -11.86 4.27
C ALA A 17 13.26 -10.66 4.15
N ALA A 18 13.72 -10.36 2.93
CA ALA A 18 14.61 -9.24 2.67
C ALA A 18 13.99 -7.88 2.99
N MET A 19 12.64 -7.76 2.92
CA MET A 19 11.94 -6.53 3.30
C MET A 19 12.12 -6.15 4.78
N TYR A 20 12.47 -7.11 5.65
CA TYR A 20 12.76 -6.89 7.08
C TYR A 20 14.25 -6.67 7.35
N ASN A 21 15.08 -6.43 6.33
CA ASN A 21 16.47 -6.12 6.52
C ASN A 21 16.62 -4.77 7.25
N PRO A 22 17.25 -4.71 8.44
CA PRO A 22 17.42 -3.49 9.21
C PRO A 22 18.40 -2.48 8.58
N ASP A 23 19.20 -2.90 7.59
CA ASP A 23 20.11 -2.03 6.85
C ASP A 23 19.41 -1.15 5.80
N ILE A 24 18.09 -1.40 5.56
CA ILE A 24 17.29 -0.62 4.63
C ILE A 24 16.58 0.49 5.43
N PRO A 25 16.74 1.79 5.08
CA PRO A 25 15.97 2.87 5.65
C PRO A 25 14.46 2.60 5.59
N VAL A 26 13.70 2.98 6.60
CA VAL A 26 12.25 2.76 6.63
C VAL A 26 11.57 3.40 5.44
N SER A 27 12.01 4.60 5.05
CA SER A 27 11.54 5.31 3.86
C SER A 27 11.67 4.51 2.56
N ASP A 28 12.64 3.60 2.48
CA ASP A 28 12.89 2.76 1.29
C ASP A 28 12.17 1.39 1.37
N THR A 29 11.56 1.08 2.51
CA THR A 29 10.74 -0.13 2.66
C THR A 29 9.37 0.05 2.03
N PRO A 30 8.72 -1.02 1.53
CA PRO A 30 7.38 -0.92 0.95
C PRO A 30 6.32 -0.33 1.89
N TRP A 31 6.39 -0.61 3.18
CA TRP A 31 5.46 0.00 4.15
C TRP A 31 5.78 1.46 4.45
N GLY A 32 7.06 1.83 4.51
CA GLY A 32 7.48 3.23 4.65
C GLY A 32 7.03 4.07 3.45
N GLN A 33 7.18 3.54 2.24
CA GLN A 33 6.69 4.18 1.02
C GLN A 33 5.17 4.37 1.03
N ILE A 34 4.40 3.36 1.45
CA ILE A 34 2.94 3.47 1.59
C ILE A 34 2.55 4.57 2.60
N ILE A 35 3.28 4.70 3.70
CA ILE A 35 3.04 5.75 4.70
C ILE A 35 3.36 7.12 4.12
N LEU A 36 4.48 7.27 3.39
CA LEU A 36 4.85 8.53 2.74
C LEU A 36 3.85 8.92 1.62
N GLU A 37 3.42 7.99 0.80
CA GLU A 37 2.37 8.21 -0.22
C GLU A 37 1.04 8.63 0.41
N HIS A 38 0.68 8.01 1.53
CA HIS A 38 -0.49 8.43 2.30
C HIS A 38 -0.32 9.83 2.87
N ALA A 39 0.85 10.15 3.42
CA ALA A 39 1.17 11.48 3.92
C ALA A 39 1.07 12.55 2.82
N GLU A 40 1.64 12.28 1.67
CA GLU A 40 1.54 13.15 0.49
C GLU A 40 0.09 13.40 0.09
N THR A 41 -0.72 12.33 0.03
CA THR A 41 -2.14 12.42 -0.32
C THR A 41 -2.91 13.33 0.67
N VAL A 42 -2.72 13.13 1.97
CA VAL A 42 -3.35 13.94 3.01
C VAL A 42 -2.90 15.40 2.93
N LEU A 43 -1.58 15.64 2.80
CA LEU A 43 -1.03 17.00 2.71
C LEU A 43 -1.51 17.73 1.45
N ARG A 44 -1.61 17.06 0.30
CA ARG A 44 -2.16 17.63 -0.93
C ARG A 44 -3.63 18.01 -0.76
N HIS A 45 -4.41 17.16 -0.10
CA HIS A 45 -5.81 17.45 0.21
C HIS A 45 -5.94 18.67 1.13
N CYS A 46 -5.19 18.70 2.23
CA CYS A 46 -5.19 19.85 3.15
C CYS A 46 -4.76 21.16 2.46
N LEU A 47 -3.75 21.08 1.60
CA LEU A 47 -3.28 22.24 0.81
C LEU A 47 -4.35 22.73 -0.16
N ALA A 48 -5.09 21.82 -0.80
CA ALA A 48 -6.19 22.20 -1.70
C ALA A 48 -7.31 22.90 -0.91
N GLN A 49 -7.67 22.39 0.27
CA GLN A 49 -8.66 23.02 1.15
C GLN A 49 -8.21 24.40 1.61
N ALA A 50 -6.96 24.56 2.05
CA ALA A 50 -6.43 25.84 2.50
C ALA A 50 -6.42 26.88 1.37
N LYS A 51 -6.02 26.50 0.14
CA LYS A 51 -6.09 27.37 -1.04
C LYS A 51 -7.51 27.77 -1.42
N TYR A 52 -8.44 26.81 -1.36
CA TYR A 52 -9.85 27.09 -1.60
C TYR A 52 -10.38 28.14 -0.61
N MET A 53 -10.06 27.99 0.67
CA MET A 53 -10.48 28.94 1.70
C MET A 53 -9.78 30.30 1.59
N GLU A 54 -8.52 30.34 1.17
CA GLU A 54 -7.84 31.60 0.85
C GLU A 54 -8.58 32.39 -0.24
N HIS A 55 -9.03 31.68 -1.30
CA HIS A 55 -9.81 32.26 -2.38
C HIS A 55 -11.22 32.67 -1.93
N TYR A 56 -11.89 31.82 -1.15
CA TYR A 56 -13.19 32.07 -0.57
C TYR A 56 -13.17 33.37 0.27
N CYS A 57 -12.16 33.57 1.11
CA CYS A 57 -11.98 34.78 1.90
C CYS A 57 -11.74 36.03 1.02
N LEU A 58 -11.11 35.88 -0.13
CA LEU A 58 -10.93 36.96 -1.10
C LEU A 58 -12.28 37.38 -1.72
N GLU A 59 -13.11 36.44 -2.11
CA GLU A 59 -14.44 36.69 -2.71
C GLU A 59 -15.43 37.35 -1.72
N HIS A 60 -15.23 37.07 -0.42
CA HIS A 60 -16.12 37.58 0.64
C HIS A 60 -15.52 38.77 1.41
N ASP A 61 -14.46 39.39 0.90
CA ASP A 61 -13.79 40.56 1.49
C ASP A 61 -13.33 40.36 2.95
N ALA A 62 -12.94 39.11 3.28
CA ALA A 62 -12.51 38.68 4.60
C ALA A 62 -10.96 38.71 4.73
N ALA A 63 -10.34 39.86 4.60
CA ALA A 63 -8.90 40.05 4.50
C ALA A 63 -8.12 39.43 5.66
N ASP A 64 -8.57 39.63 6.90
CA ASP A 64 -7.88 39.08 8.09
C ASP A 64 -7.81 37.55 8.09
N TYR A 65 -8.85 36.86 7.63
CA TYR A 65 -8.84 35.40 7.49
C TYR A 65 -8.00 34.94 6.31
N ARG A 66 -8.01 35.67 5.20
CA ARG A 66 -7.23 35.39 4.02
C ARG A 66 -5.74 35.33 4.34
N GLU A 67 -5.20 36.28 5.12
CA GLU A 67 -3.80 36.29 5.53
C GLU A 67 -3.43 35.01 6.28
N VAL A 68 -4.29 34.57 7.20
CA VAL A 68 -4.07 33.32 7.94
C VAL A 68 -4.05 32.09 7.02
N PHE A 69 -4.94 32.02 6.03
CA PHE A 69 -4.92 30.93 5.06
C PHE A 69 -3.70 30.99 4.13
N ALA A 70 -3.23 32.17 3.77
CA ALA A 70 -1.99 32.32 3.01
C ALA A 70 -0.79 31.75 3.80
N GLU A 71 -0.70 32.01 5.11
CA GLU A 71 0.32 31.39 5.97
C GLU A 71 0.14 29.87 6.08
N ASP A 72 -1.09 29.38 6.27
CA ASP A 72 -1.38 27.94 6.30
C ASP A 72 -0.98 27.26 4.98
N VAL A 73 -1.20 27.90 3.83
CA VAL A 73 -0.76 27.41 2.51
C VAL A 73 0.76 27.28 2.42
N LEU A 74 1.50 28.25 2.96
CA LEU A 74 2.97 28.17 3.02
C LEU A 74 3.45 27.01 3.89
N ILE A 75 2.86 26.85 5.07
CA ILE A 75 3.15 25.75 6.00
C ILE A 75 2.88 24.40 5.31
N LEU A 76 1.72 24.23 4.68
CA LEU A 76 1.33 22.98 4.03
C LEU A 76 2.19 22.67 2.79
N ARG A 77 2.61 23.67 2.03
CA ARG A 77 3.58 23.50 0.93
C ARG A 77 4.93 23.02 1.44
N GLU A 78 5.39 23.59 2.56
CA GLU A 78 6.67 23.16 3.14
C GLU A 78 6.59 21.72 3.66
N LEU A 79 5.53 21.33 4.36
CA LEU A 79 5.33 19.94 4.77
C LEU A 79 5.30 18.98 3.58
N LEU A 80 4.63 19.36 2.49
CA LEU A 80 4.59 18.57 1.28
C LEU A 80 5.98 18.45 0.63
N ARG A 81 6.73 19.55 0.55
CA ARG A 81 8.11 19.55 0.05
C ARG A 81 9.02 18.63 0.86
N LEU A 82 8.90 18.66 2.18
CA LEU A 82 9.65 17.78 3.07
C LEU A 82 9.29 16.30 2.86
N CYS A 83 8.01 16.01 2.67
CA CYS A 83 7.51 14.67 2.38
C CYS A 83 8.10 14.12 1.07
N GLU A 84 8.09 14.94 0.02
CA GLU A 84 8.54 14.54 -1.31
C GLU A 84 10.07 14.44 -1.46
N ASN A 85 10.85 15.25 -0.72
CA ASN A 85 12.26 15.45 -1.04
C ASN A 85 13.24 15.20 0.12
N GLU A 86 12.80 15.25 1.38
CA GLU A 86 13.73 15.21 2.52
C GLU A 86 13.51 14.02 3.46
N GLY A 87 12.51 13.18 3.18
CA GLY A 87 12.32 11.90 3.84
C GLY A 87 11.72 11.99 5.26
N TRP A 88 11.72 10.84 5.93
CA TRP A 88 10.97 10.56 7.15
C TRP A 88 11.26 11.50 8.31
N ASN A 89 12.51 11.59 8.73
CA ASN A 89 12.89 12.33 9.94
C ASN A 89 12.66 13.84 9.84
N ARG A 90 12.84 14.42 8.64
CA ARG A 90 12.57 15.85 8.42
C ARG A 90 11.09 16.15 8.48
N LEU A 91 10.28 15.33 7.81
CA LEU A 91 8.82 15.44 7.87
C LEU A 91 8.31 15.24 9.31
N ARG A 92 8.82 14.22 10.01
CA ARG A 92 8.51 13.96 11.42
C ARG A 92 8.77 15.20 12.29
N THR A 93 9.96 15.75 12.21
CA THR A 93 10.34 16.95 13.01
C THR A 93 9.40 18.11 12.74
N ALA A 94 9.09 18.37 11.48
CA ALA A 94 8.17 19.43 11.10
C ALA A 94 6.75 19.18 11.62
N LEU A 95 6.23 17.95 11.53
CA LEU A 95 4.91 17.58 12.05
C LEU A 95 4.82 17.68 13.57
N MET A 96 5.88 17.28 14.30
CA MET A 96 5.90 17.35 15.77
C MET A 96 5.94 18.79 16.27
N THR A 97 6.66 19.67 15.59
CA THR A 97 6.80 21.09 15.94
C THR A 97 5.74 21.98 15.29
N LEU A 98 4.86 21.40 14.48
CA LEU A 98 3.86 22.12 13.70
C LEU A 98 2.98 23.02 14.59
N LYS A 99 2.91 24.28 14.21
CA LYS A 99 2.02 25.29 14.79
C LYS A 99 1.39 26.09 13.67
N PHE A 100 0.08 26.09 13.64
CA PHE A 100 -0.67 26.98 12.78
C PHE A 100 -0.91 28.32 13.46
N PRO A 101 -0.92 29.46 12.75
CA PRO A 101 -1.27 30.77 13.30
C PRO A 101 -2.66 30.73 13.94
N ASN A 102 -2.95 31.70 14.81
CA ASN A 102 -4.28 31.82 15.40
C ASN A 102 -5.21 32.55 14.45
N LEU A 103 -6.50 32.15 14.43
CA LEU A 103 -7.51 32.94 13.75
C LEU A 103 -7.76 34.28 14.48
N PRO A 104 -8.05 35.36 13.76
CA PRO A 104 -8.44 36.62 14.34
C PRO A 104 -9.66 36.47 15.25
N SER A 105 -9.75 37.32 16.27
CA SER A 105 -10.87 37.29 17.22
C SER A 105 -12.17 37.70 16.54
N SER A 106 -13.22 36.88 16.63
CA SER A 106 -14.56 37.14 16.09
C SER A 106 -15.28 38.37 16.71
N LYS A 107 -14.73 39.01 17.75
CA LYS A 107 -15.33 40.19 18.40
C LYS A 107 -15.35 41.46 17.52
N ARG A 108 -14.67 41.42 16.36
CA ARG A 108 -14.63 42.56 15.41
C ARG A 108 -15.47 42.32 14.15
N VAL A 109 -16.24 41.27 14.11
CA VAL A 109 -16.91 40.79 12.90
C VAL A 109 -18.38 41.12 12.95
N SER A 110 -18.94 41.67 11.88
CA SER A 110 -20.36 42.02 11.76
C SER A 110 -21.29 40.80 11.67
N ALA A 111 -22.60 40.97 11.83
CA ALA A 111 -23.55 39.85 11.82
C ALA A 111 -23.57 39.06 10.48
N ASN A 112 -23.33 39.74 9.35
CA ASN A 112 -23.19 39.09 8.04
C ASN A 112 -21.93 38.19 7.95
N ASP A 113 -20.93 38.43 8.80
CA ASP A 113 -19.66 37.74 8.81
C ASP A 113 -19.68 36.48 9.73
N GLN A 114 -20.76 36.26 10.51
CA GLN A 114 -20.84 35.07 11.40
C GLN A 114 -20.84 33.77 10.62
N MET A 115 -21.57 33.73 9.53
CA MET A 115 -21.63 32.54 8.66
C MET A 115 -20.25 32.24 8.02
N ILE A 116 -19.57 33.28 7.52
CA ILE A 116 -18.20 33.17 7.00
C ILE A 116 -17.25 32.71 8.10
N THR A 117 -17.37 33.25 9.31
CA THR A 117 -16.53 32.85 10.45
C THR A 117 -16.71 31.39 10.83
N GLU A 118 -17.93 30.84 10.79
CA GLU A 118 -18.21 29.44 11.09
C GLU A 118 -17.63 28.51 9.99
N GLU A 119 -17.81 28.86 8.72
CA GLU A 119 -17.24 28.09 7.60
C GLU A 119 -15.72 28.10 7.63
N VAL A 120 -15.09 29.25 7.87
CA VAL A 120 -13.63 29.38 8.01
C VAL A 120 -13.10 28.51 9.14
N LYS A 121 -13.74 28.54 10.31
CA LYS A 121 -13.36 27.74 11.47
C LYS A 121 -13.51 26.26 11.18
N ALA A 122 -14.65 25.85 10.64
CA ALA A 122 -14.95 24.45 10.35
C ALA A 122 -13.96 23.85 9.32
N ALA A 123 -13.74 24.55 8.21
CA ALA A 123 -12.80 24.11 7.19
C ALA A 123 -11.38 24.01 7.73
N ARG A 124 -10.94 25.01 8.47
CA ARG A 124 -9.60 25.05 9.05
C ARG A 124 -9.39 23.96 10.11
N GLU A 125 -10.38 23.73 10.94
CA GLU A 125 -10.33 22.67 11.94
C GLU A 125 -10.29 21.29 11.28
N SER A 126 -10.99 21.09 10.16
CA SER A 126 -10.96 19.85 9.39
C SER A 126 -9.53 19.47 9.03
N TYR A 127 -8.85 20.26 8.21
CA TYR A 127 -7.50 19.87 7.76
C TYR A 127 -6.44 19.90 8.87
N LYS A 128 -6.59 20.75 9.90
CA LYS A 128 -5.71 20.69 11.08
C LYS A 128 -5.87 19.37 11.84
N ASN A 129 -7.10 18.87 11.95
CA ASN A 129 -7.37 17.58 12.58
C ASN A 129 -6.86 16.41 11.77
N ASP A 130 -6.85 16.49 10.44
CA ASP A 130 -6.29 15.45 9.57
C ASP A 130 -4.77 15.33 9.75
N ILE A 131 -4.10 16.46 10.03
CA ILE A 131 -2.65 16.48 10.24
C ILE A 131 -2.28 16.19 11.69
N LYS A 132 -2.91 16.85 12.66
CA LYS A 132 -2.58 16.76 14.08
C LYS A 132 -3.80 16.95 14.97
N LYS A 133 -4.31 15.87 15.53
CA LYS A 133 -5.41 15.85 16.50
C LYS A 133 -4.96 15.25 17.82
N SER A 134 -5.52 15.72 18.93
CA SER A 134 -5.22 15.20 20.27
C SER A 134 -5.77 13.80 20.54
N SER A 135 -6.73 13.32 19.75
CA SER A 135 -7.28 11.97 19.85
C SER A 135 -7.66 11.44 18.46
N GLY A 136 -7.17 10.24 18.08
CA GLY A 136 -7.61 9.56 16.88
C GLY A 136 -6.52 9.28 15.85
N LYS A 137 -6.96 8.94 14.65
CA LYS A 137 -6.08 8.68 13.51
C LYS A 137 -5.80 10.00 12.79
N TYR A 138 -4.58 10.48 12.86
CA TYR A 138 -4.12 11.69 12.19
C TYR A 138 -2.71 11.47 11.65
N LEU A 139 -2.32 12.28 10.65
CA LEU A 139 -1.07 12.08 9.94
C LEU A 139 0.15 12.07 10.88
N ALA A 140 0.27 13.04 11.78
CA ALA A 140 1.43 13.16 12.67
C ALA A 140 1.66 11.91 13.56
N LYS A 141 0.61 11.11 13.81
CA LYS A 141 0.74 9.88 14.59
C LYS A 141 1.48 8.76 13.83
N LEU A 142 1.47 8.80 12.51
CA LEU A 142 2.21 7.84 11.70
C LEU A 142 3.72 8.10 11.76
N PHE A 143 4.11 9.28 12.23
CA PHE A 143 5.50 9.74 12.37
C PHE A 143 5.89 9.98 13.84
N ASP A 144 5.30 9.26 14.80
CA ASP A 144 5.62 9.42 16.23
C ASP A 144 7.02 8.88 16.57
N ALA A 145 7.48 7.85 15.87
CA ALA A 145 8.85 7.32 16.00
C ALA A 145 9.78 7.84 14.90
N SER A 146 11.08 7.92 15.21
CA SER A 146 12.12 8.26 14.24
C SER A 146 12.39 7.08 13.29
N GLU A 147 13.09 7.34 12.21
CA GLU A 147 13.52 6.28 11.29
C GLU A 147 14.47 5.29 11.99
N GLU A 148 15.33 5.80 12.87
CA GLU A 148 16.24 5.01 13.68
C GLU A 148 15.50 4.08 14.64
N ASP A 149 14.46 4.58 15.35
CA ASP A 149 13.64 3.78 16.25
C ASP A 149 12.96 2.61 15.49
N PHE A 150 12.42 2.88 14.28
CA PHE A 150 11.85 1.82 13.43
C PHE A 150 12.89 0.82 12.95
N CYS A 151 14.11 1.28 12.59
CA CYS A 151 15.19 0.37 12.20
C CYS A 151 15.62 -0.53 13.37
N GLU A 152 15.64 -0.04 14.59
CA GLU A 152 15.91 -0.85 15.79
C GLU A 152 14.82 -1.90 16.02
N ASP A 153 13.54 -1.52 15.91
CA ASP A 153 12.42 -2.47 16.01
C ASP A 153 12.48 -3.55 14.91
N ILE A 154 12.84 -3.17 13.68
CA ILE A 154 13.02 -4.11 12.57
C ILE A 154 14.22 -5.04 12.84
N ALA A 155 15.34 -4.51 13.37
CA ALA A 155 16.51 -5.30 13.72
C ALA A 155 16.19 -6.38 14.77
N ASP A 156 15.33 -6.07 15.73
CA ASP A 156 14.82 -7.03 16.72
C ASP A 156 13.87 -8.08 16.13
N LEU A 157 13.09 -7.70 15.13
CA LEU A 157 12.13 -8.59 14.46
C LEU A 157 12.77 -9.48 13.40
N TYR A 158 13.75 -8.97 12.66
CA TYR A 158 14.35 -9.64 11.51
C TYR A 158 14.83 -11.07 11.78
N PRO A 159 15.58 -11.37 12.86
CA PRO A 159 16.01 -12.73 13.14
C PRO A 159 14.84 -13.69 13.35
N LYS A 160 13.77 -13.22 13.96
CA LYS A 160 12.56 -14.01 14.25
C LYS A 160 11.79 -14.33 12.97
N VAL A 161 11.60 -13.31 12.12
CA VAL A 161 10.93 -13.44 10.82
C VAL A 161 11.75 -14.32 9.88
N LYS A 162 13.05 -14.09 9.80
CA LYS A 162 13.97 -14.93 9.03
C LYS A 162 13.91 -16.39 9.45
N ARG A 163 13.97 -16.66 10.77
CA ARG A 163 13.85 -18.01 11.29
C ARG A 163 12.53 -18.67 10.95
N LEU A 164 11.43 -17.92 11.01
CA LEU A 164 10.12 -18.42 10.61
C LEU A 164 10.12 -18.85 9.13
N PHE A 165 10.68 -18.03 8.24
CA PHE A 165 10.75 -18.35 6.81
C PHE A 165 11.67 -19.53 6.54
N ASP A 166 12.82 -19.61 7.22
CA ASP A 166 13.72 -20.78 7.14
C ASP A 166 13.01 -22.06 7.57
N LEU A 167 12.22 -22.03 8.64
CA LEU A 167 11.42 -23.18 9.09
C LEU A 167 10.32 -23.57 8.07
N VAL A 168 9.67 -22.60 7.44
CA VAL A 168 8.68 -22.86 6.40
C VAL A 168 9.32 -23.53 5.18
N MET A 169 10.49 -23.06 4.75
CA MET A 169 11.25 -23.64 3.64
C MET A 169 11.74 -25.05 3.97
N GLU A 170 12.24 -25.27 5.17
CA GLU A 170 12.68 -26.59 5.62
C GLU A 170 11.51 -27.57 5.72
N TYR A 171 10.36 -27.11 6.25
CA TYR A 171 9.14 -27.91 6.25
C TYR A 171 8.73 -28.31 4.83
N ASP A 172 8.70 -27.35 3.90
CA ASP A 172 8.36 -27.62 2.49
C ASP A 172 9.31 -28.65 1.85
N ARG A 173 10.61 -28.52 2.11
CA ARG A 173 11.63 -29.46 1.64
C ARG A 173 11.36 -30.89 2.16
N VAL A 174 11.25 -31.04 3.47
CA VAL A 174 11.03 -32.34 4.12
C VAL A 174 9.69 -32.96 3.71
N PHE A 175 8.65 -32.15 3.61
CA PHE A 175 7.33 -32.60 3.19
C PHE A 175 7.33 -33.08 1.74
N SER A 176 7.99 -32.35 0.84
CA SER A 176 8.14 -32.71 -0.56
C SER A 176 8.96 -34.00 -0.73
N GLU A 177 10.04 -34.20 0.04
CA GLU A 177 10.82 -35.42 0.06
C GLU A 177 9.99 -36.61 0.52
N LYS A 178 9.22 -36.49 1.58
CA LYS A 178 8.32 -37.54 2.08
C LYS A 178 7.24 -37.92 1.06
N LYS A 179 6.65 -36.95 0.35
CA LYS A 179 5.68 -37.21 -0.74
C LYS A 179 6.37 -37.97 -1.89
N ARG A 180 7.54 -37.52 -2.29
CA ARG A 180 8.34 -38.20 -3.36
C ARG A 180 8.68 -39.64 -3.01
N ALA A 181 9.11 -39.86 -1.77
CA ALA A 181 9.41 -41.21 -1.29
C ALA A 181 8.19 -42.14 -1.31
N ARG A 182 6.99 -41.58 -1.07
CA ARG A 182 5.71 -42.28 -1.12
C ARG A 182 5.10 -42.35 -2.54
N LYS A 183 5.69 -41.66 -3.51
CA LYS A 183 5.16 -41.51 -4.89
C LYS A 183 3.76 -40.91 -4.92
N VAL A 184 3.50 -39.93 -4.07
CA VAL A 184 2.21 -39.21 -4.01
C VAL A 184 2.45 -37.74 -4.28
N VAL A 185 1.39 -37.06 -4.78
CA VAL A 185 1.31 -35.61 -5.01
C VAL A 185 0.03 -35.09 -4.40
N ASP A 186 0.03 -33.82 -3.97
CA ASP A 186 -1.17 -33.10 -3.61
C ASP A 186 -1.55 -32.06 -4.68
N PHE A 187 -2.69 -31.40 -4.51
CA PHE A 187 -3.18 -30.40 -5.47
C PHE A 187 -2.19 -29.24 -5.67
N ALA A 188 -1.54 -28.78 -4.60
CA ALA A 188 -0.54 -27.72 -4.70
C ALA A 188 0.71 -28.18 -5.48
N ASP A 189 1.11 -29.45 -5.40
CA ASP A 189 2.16 -30.00 -6.26
C ASP A 189 1.76 -29.96 -7.72
N MET A 190 0.51 -30.33 -8.05
CA MET A 190 0.02 -30.31 -9.43
C MET A 190 0.04 -28.88 -10.01
N GLU A 191 -0.40 -27.89 -9.24
CA GLU A 191 -0.33 -26.47 -9.63
C GLU A 191 1.11 -26.04 -9.88
N GLN A 192 2.03 -26.32 -8.95
CA GLN A 192 3.44 -25.94 -9.08
C GLN A 192 4.16 -26.66 -10.22
N PHE A 193 3.87 -27.94 -10.47
CA PHE A 193 4.40 -28.66 -11.63
C PHE A 193 3.85 -28.09 -12.93
N THR A 194 2.57 -27.77 -12.97
CA THR A 194 1.95 -27.12 -14.15
C THR A 194 2.60 -25.78 -14.44
N LEU A 195 2.80 -24.92 -13.41
CA LEU A 195 3.55 -23.69 -13.56
C LEU A 195 4.95 -23.91 -14.11
N SER A 196 5.70 -24.89 -13.58
CA SER A 196 7.08 -25.17 -14.02
C SER A 196 7.17 -25.64 -15.48
N VAL A 197 6.10 -26.22 -16.04
CA VAL A 197 6.03 -26.64 -17.44
C VAL A 197 5.53 -25.52 -18.34
N LEU A 198 4.54 -24.74 -17.89
CA LEU A 198 3.84 -23.77 -18.72
C LEU A 198 4.43 -22.35 -18.63
N THR A 199 5.24 -22.07 -17.62
CA THR A 199 5.78 -20.72 -17.43
C THR A 199 7.29 -20.71 -17.26
N GLU A 200 7.93 -19.66 -17.72
CA GLU A 200 9.33 -19.31 -17.45
C GLU A 200 9.43 -17.84 -17.02
N ARG A 201 10.54 -17.44 -16.41
CA ARG A 201 10.75 -16.04 -16.03
C ARG A 201 11.49 -15.28 -17.13
N ASP A 202 11.00 -14.09 -17.45
CA ASP A 202 11.74 -13.15 -18.31
C ASP A 202 12.88 -12.46 -17.55
N GLY A 203 13.66 -11.61 -18.25
CA GLY A 203 14.76 -10.85 -17.66
C GLY A 203 14.34 -9.85 -16.57
N MET A 204 13.04 -9.55 -16.43
CA MET A 204 12.46 -8.68 -15.41
C MET A 204 11.78 -9.47 -14.28
N GLY A 205 11.82 -10.82 -14.36
CA GLY A 205 11.23 -11.70 -13.35
C GLY A 205 9.73 -11.97 -13.53
N ASN A 206 9.08 -11.51 -14.62
CA ASN A 206 7.69 -11.80 -14.90
C ASN A 206 7.53 -13.24 -15.43
N PHE A 207 6.38 -13.84 -15.13
CA PHE A 207 6.03 -15.14 -15.70
C PHE A 207 5.54 -14.99 -17.14
N ILE A 208 6.23 -15.66 -18.07
CA ILE A 208 5.89 -15.67 -19.49
C ILE A 208 5.61 -17.11 -19.95
N PRO A 209 4.73 -17.30 -20.97
CA PRO A 209 4.41 -18.64 -21.47
C PRO A 209 5.59 -19.33 -22.16
N THR A 210 5.85 -20.59 -21.78
CA THR A 210 6.81 -21.46 -22.47
C THR A 210 6.31 -21.85 -23.88
N PRO A 211 7.16 -22.43 -24.75
CA PRO A 211 6.70 -23.02 -26.00
C PRO A 211 5.60 -24.09 -25.79
N ALA A 212 5.69 -24.88 -24.73
CA ALA A 212 4.68 -25.88 -24.38
C ALA A 212 3.32 -25.24 -24.05
N ALA A 213 3.31 -24.13 -23.32
CA ALA A 213 2.10 -23.36 -23.05
C ALA A 213 1.48 -22.78 -24.32
N LYS A 214 2.32 -22.22 -25.21
CA LYS A 214 1.89 -21.67 -26.51
C LYS A 214 1.28 -22.74 -27.42
N ASP A 215 1.82 -23.95 -27.40
CA ASP A 215 1.26 -25.06 -28.16
C ASP A 215 -0.05 -25.59 -27.56
N LEU A 216 -0.15 -25.59 -26.23
CA LEU A 216 -1.38 -25.93 -25.52
C LEU A 216 -2.47 -24.89 -25.77
N ALA A 217 -2.14 -23.61 -25.77
CA ALA A 217 -3.05 -22.49 -26.05
C ALA A 217 -3.80 -22.63 -27.39
N LYS A 218 -3.16 -23.20 -28.40
CA LYS A 218 -3.77 -23.44 -29.73
C LYS A 218 -4.92 -24.44 -29.71
N ARG A 219 -5.10 -25.18 -28.62
CA ARG A 219 -6.16 -26.19 -28.47
C ARG A 219 -7.46 -25.61 -27.91
N PHE A 220 -7.43 -24.37 -27.43
CA PHE A 220 -8.56 -23.73 -26.78
C PHE A 220 -9.05 -22.56 -27.60
N ASP A 221 -10.27 -22.66 -28.11
CA ASP A 221 -10.97 -21.49 -28.70
C ASP A 221 -11.38 -20.50 -27.61
N TYR A 222 -11.87 -21.03 -26.47
CA TYR A 222 -12.27 -20.26 -25.31
C TYR A 222 -11.81 -20.94 -24.01
N ILE A 223 -11.45 -20.14 -23.03
CA ILE A 223 -11.15 -20.56 -21.65
C ILE A 223 -12.13 -19.82 -20.76
N LEU A 224 -13.05 -20.55 -20.14
CA LEU A 224 -14.08 -19.99 -19.28
C LEU A 224 -13.80 -20.44 -17.85
N VAL A 225 -13.60 -19.47 -16.95
CA VAL A 225 -13.35 -19.70 -15.52
C VAL A 225 -14.53 -19.14 -14.75
N ASP A 226 -15.32 -20.03 -14.17
CA ASP A 226 -16.41 -19.67 -13.28
C ASP A 226 -15.91 -19.57 -11.84
N GLU A 227 -16.63 -18.81 -11.00
CA GLU A 227 -16.30 -18.56 -9.60
C GLU A 227 -14.84 -18.08 -9.43
N CYS A 228 -14.42 -17.15 -10.30
CA CYS A 228 -13.01 -16.70 -10.33
C CYS A 228 -12.54 -16.08 -9.03
N GLN A 229 -13.45 -15.59 -8.15
CA GLN A 229 -13.11 -15.12 -6.81
C GLN A 229 -12.53 -16.21 -5.91
N ASP A 230 -12.67 -17.49 -6.26
CA ASP A 230 -12.10 -18.63 -5.54
C ASP A 230 -10.80 -19.15 -6.15
N THR A 231 -10.33 -18.56 -7.24
CA THR A 231 -9.03 -18.90 -7.85
C THR A 231 -7.87 -18.29 -7.08
N ASN A 232 -6.76 -19.02 -7.02
CA ASN A 232 -5.51 -18.51 -6.45
C ASN A 232 -4.56 -18.00 -7.55
N ARG A 233 -3.49 -17.28 -7.16
CA ARG A 233 -2.54 -16.70 -8.11
C ARG A 233 -1.81 -17.72 -8.99
N ALA A 234 -1.56 -18.93 -8.48
CA ALA A 234 -0.95 -19.99 -9.29
C ALA A 234 -1.89 -20.44 -10.41
N GLN A 235 -3.17 -20.65 -10.10
CA GLN A 235 -4.19 -21.01 -11.08
C GLN A 235 -4.41 -19.88 -12.11
N GLU A 236 -4.49 -18.63 -11.67
CA GLU A 236 -4.61 -17.47 -12.55
C GLU A 236 -3.43 -17.39 -13.53
N THR A 237 -2.20 -17.59 -13.02
CA THR A 237 -1.00 -17.60 -13.86
C THR A 237 -1.03 -18.73 -14.87
N ILE A 238 -1.53 -19.92 -14.49
CA ILE A 238 -1.70 -21.06 -15.40
C ILE A 238 -2.69 -20.72 -16.51
N PHE A 239 -3.88 -20.17 -16.16
CA PHE A 239 -4.88 -19.78 -17.17
C PHE A 239 -4.34 -18.72 -18.11
N SER A 240 -3.64 -17.74 -17.59
CA SER A 240 -2.99 -16.71 -18.40
C SER A 240 -1.95 -17.27 -19.36
N ALA A 241 -1.14 -18.23 -18.90
CA ALA A 241 -0.09 -18.86 -19.71
C ALA A 241 -0.60 -19.66 -20.90
N ILE A 242 -1.81 -20.26 -20.79
CA ILE A 242 -2.45 -21.03 -21.87
C ILE A 242 -3.49 -20.21 -22.67
N SER A 243 -3.60 -18.93 -22.41
CA SER A 243 -4.44 -18.00 -23.17
C SER A 243 -3.71 -17.44 -24.39
N ASN A 244 -4.45 -17.11 -25.44
CA ASN A 244 -3.94 -16.39 -26.60
C ASN A 244 -4.03 -14.85 -26.47
N GLY A 245 -4.41 -14.35 -25.29
CA GLY A 245 -4.58 -12.93 -24.99
C GLY A 245 -5.97 -12.36 -25.26
N GLY A 246 -6.90 -13.15 -25.83
CA GLY A 246 -8.25 -12.68 -26.15
C GLY A 246 -9.37 -13.71 -25.94
N ASN A 247 -9.02 -14.91 -25.46
CA ASN A 247 -9.97 -16.02 -25.34
C ASN A 247 -10.23 -16.43 -23.88
N LEU A 248 -9.78 -15.65 -22.89
CA LEU A 248 -9.94 -15.95 -21.46
C LEU A 248 -11.06 -15.10 -20.86
N PHE A 249 -12.06 -15.76 -20.28
CA PHE A 249 -13.20 -15.14 -19.62
C PHE A 249 -13.27 -15.59 -18.17
N PHE A 250 -13.30 -14.61 -17.26
CA PHE A 250 -13.53 -14.81 -15.83
C PHE A 250 -14.95 -14.37 -15.47
N VAL A 251 -15.67 -15.22 -14.76
CA VAL A 251 -16.98 -14.94 -14.20
C VAL A 251 -16.92 -15.16 -12.69
N GLY A 252 -17.41 -14.21 -11.92
CA GLY A 252 -17.42 -14.29 -10.46
C GLY A 252 -17.89 -13.01 -9.80
N ASP A 253 -18.09 -13.07 -8.49
CA ASP A 253 -18.48 -11.93 -7.66
C ASP A 253 -17.55 -11.84 -6.45
N VAL A 254 -16.69 -10.80 -6.42
CA VAL A 254 -15.73 -10.56 -5.33
C VAL A 254 -16.41 -10.51 -3.96
N LYS A 255 -17.69 -10.10 -3.88
CA LYS A 255 -18.46 -10.07 -2.62
C LYS A 255 -18.80 -11.47 -2.10
N GLN A 256 -18.75 -12.49 -2.94
CA GLN A 256 -18.99 -13.89 -2.60
C GLN A 256 -17.69 -14.64 -2.26
N SER A 257 -16.52 -13.98 -2.32
CA SER A 257 -15.23 -14.58 -1.96
C SER A 257 -15.17 -14.93 -0.47
N ILE A 258 -15.41 -16.20 -0.15
CA ILE A 258 -15.32 -16.74 1.21
C ILE A 258 -14.02 -17.54 1.44
N TYR A 259 -13.27 -17.81 0.39
CA TYR A 259 -12.03 -18.60 0.42
C TYR A 259 -10.75 -17.75 0.40
N ARG A 260 -10.84 -16.48 0.79
CA ARG A 260 -9.68 -15.57 0.88
C ARG A 260 -8.54 -16.13 1.75
N PHE A 261 -8.86 -16.93 2.77
CA PHE A 261 -7.88 -17.65 3.58
C PHE A 261 -7.09 -18.74 2.82
N ARG A 262 -7.55 -19.14 1.62
CA ARG A 262 -6.84 -20.02 0.68
C ARG A 262 -6.14 -19.25 -0.45
N GLN A 263 -5.98 -17.92 -0.32
CA GLN A 263 -5.46 -17.02 -1.35
C GLN A 263 -6.37 -16.87 -2.56
N ALA A 264 -7.66 -17.13 -2.44
CA ALA A 264 -8.65 -16.67 -3.39
C ALA A 264 -8.64 -15.13 -3.42
N MET A 265 -8.85 -14.56 -4.59
CA MET A 265 -8.78 -13.10 -4.83
C MET A 265 -9.91 -12.34 -4.16
#